data_988fc045b7e12c696d6bd3840d7c010f
#
_entry.id   988fc045b7e12c696d6bd3840d7c010f
#
_cell.length_a   1.000
_cell.length_b   1.000
_cell.length_c   1.000
_cell.angle_alpha   90.00
_cell.angle_beta   90.00
_cell.angle_gamma   90.00
#
_symmetry.space_group_name_H-M   'P 1'
#
loop_
_entity.id
_entity.type
_entity.pdbx_description
1 polymer ?
#
loop_
_entity_poly.entity_id
_entity_poly.type
_entity_poly.pdbx_seq_one_letter_code
_entity_poly.pdbx_strand_id
1 'polypeptide(L)'
;MEALDFEAIHEKRTDELTELLDGRDMKQLQRRMEEMNEFDVAEFLTEIEDNRMPMVFRLLSKETAADVFANFDAPEQERIINSITDSELAGIVEELYVDDAVDMMEELPANVVKRVMRAATPATRNLINQYLRYPENSAGSIMTSEFVDLKKYMSVKESFARIRRIGEDKETIYVCFVISADRKLEGIVTVKDLLLADDDDIIEDLMDRNVIFASTTEDQESVSEKFSDYDLMALPVVDKEGRLVGIVTVDDVIDVMEQEATEDFEIMAGMTPSDKPYSRTSTLEMWKNRIPWLMFLMLSATFTSMILTSFEDMLAVQAGLVAFIPMLMGTGGNSGAQASTAVIRSLSLGDTEPKDALKVMWKEWRVALLCGLTLAAVNFGKMLLVDGLLLHNDAVTVAVAATVSLAIVFIVMFAKVVGSMLPVAAEKIGVDPAVMANPLISTLTDAVSLLIYIYVAKLILHI
;
A
#
# COMPACT_ATOMS: atom_id res chain seq x y z
N MET A 1 -31.26 11.39 -17.41
CA MET A 1 -30.81 11.01 -16.08
C MET A 1 -29.46 11.69 -15.92
N GLU A 2 -29.47 12.90 -15.34
CA GLU A 2 -28.22 13.61 -15.05
C GLU A 2 -27.34 12.69 -14.18
N ALA A 3 -26.08 12.60 -14.51
CA ALA A 3 -25.11 11.92 -13.65
C ALA A 3 -25.21 12.60 -12.28
N LEU A 4 -25.46 11.82 -11.24
CA LEU A 4 -25.40 12.30 -9.86
C LEU A 4 -23.95 12.75 -9.65
N ASP A 5 -23.74 14.05 -9.58
CA ASP A 5 -22.45 14.64 -9.23
C ASP A 5 -22.31 14.50 -7.71
N PHE A 6 -21.60 13.49 -7.28
CA PHE A 6 -21.41 13.17 -5.86
C PHE A 6 -20.68 14.30 -5.13
N GLU A 7 -19.69 14.95 -5.77
CA GLU A 7 -19.00 16.11 -5.18
C GLU A 7 -19.98 17.28 -4.93
N ALA A 8 -20.83 17.60 -5.93
CA ALA A 8 -21.82 18.67 -5.78
C ALA A 8 -22.91 18.34 -4.73
N ILE A 9 -23.23 17.07 -4.52
CA ILE A 9 -24.17 16.65 -3.46
C ILE A 9 -23.51 16.79 -2.10
N HIS A 10 -22.26 16.36 -1.97
CA HIS A 10 -21.48 16.46 -0.75
C HIS A 10 -21.27 17.93 -0.35
N GLU A 11 -20.76 18.78 -1.25
CA GLU A 11 -20.59 20.21 -1.03
C GLU A 11 -21.90 20.89 -0.57
N LYS A 12 -23.02 20.55 -1.21
CA LYS A 12 -24.33 21.08 -0.81
C LYS A 12 -24.76 20.62 0.57
N ARG A 13 -24.43 19.41 1.01
CA ARG A 13 -24.74 18.89 2.35
C ARG A 13 -23.89 19.59 3.41
N THR A 14 -22.60 19.76 3.16
CA THR A 14 -21.67 20.47 4.02
C THR A 14 -22.09 21.94 4.21
N ASP A 15 -22.50 22.62 3.12
CA ASP A 15 -23.06 23.98 3.17
C ASP A 15 -24.32 24.05 4.02
N GLU A 16 -25.27 23.09 3.87
CA GLU A 16 -26.49 23.03 4.70
C GLU A 16 -26.17 22.87 6.18
N LEU A 17 -25.21 21.97 6.53
CA LEU A 17 -24.79 21.78 7.93
C LEU A 17 -24.10 23.03 8.50
N THR A 18 -23.28 23.69 7.68
CA THR A 18 -22.61 24.94 8.06
C THR A 18 -23.62 26.07 8.31
N GLU A 19 -24.64 26.20 7.45
CA GLU A 19 -25.72 27.17 7.66
C GLU A 19 -26.52 26.91 8.98
N LEU A 20 -26.80 25.63 9.29
CA LEU A 20 -27.48 25.25 10.52
C LEU A 20 -26.60 25.53 11.75
N LEU A 21 -25.28 25.28 11.65
CA LEU A 21 -24.33 25.57 12.71
C LEU A 21 -24.21 27.07 12.98
N ASP A 22 -24.11 27.89 11.95
CA ASP A 22 -24.01 29.34 12.04
C ASP A 22 -25.34 29.97 12.50
N GLY A 23 -26.47 29.41 12.08
CA GLY A 23 -27.82 29.76 12.56
C GLY A 23 -28.13 29.31 13.99
N ARG A 24 -27.22 28.52 14.61
CA ARG A 24 -27.37 27.93 15.96
C ARG A 24 -28.58 27.02 16.11
N ASP A 25 -29.05 26.42 15.04
CA ASP A 25 -30.12 25.41 15.11
C ASP A 25 -29.57 24.02 15.39
N MET A 26 -29.08 23.82 16.63
CA MET A 26 -28.42 22.59 17.06
C MET A 26 -29.33 21.36 16.98
N LYS A 27 -30.65 21.53 17.04
CA LYS A 27 -31.58 20.39 16.94
C LYS A 27 -31.73 19.90 15.51
N GLN A 28 -31.78 20.80 14.52
CA GLN A 28 -31.81 20.40 13.13
C GLN A 28 -30.45 19.88 12.69
N LEU A 29 -29.35 20.49 13.14
CA LEU A 29 -28.00 20.03 12.90
C LEU A 29 -27.83 18.58 13.37
N GLN A 30 -28.17 18.29 14.63
CA GLN A 30 -28.10 16.92 15.18
C GLN A 30 -28.88 15.92 14.32
N ARG A 31 -30.17 16.26 14.03
CA ARG A 31 -31.02 15.37 13.24
C ARG A 31 -30.47 15.12 11.86
N ARG A 32 -29.87 16.13 11.21
CA ARG A 32 -29.27 15.97 9.88
C ARG A 32 -28.03 15.09 9.91
N MET A 33 -27.16 15.25 10.90
CA MET A 33 -25.99 14.37 11.09
C MET A 33 -26.41 12.91 11.36
N GLU A 34 -27.47 12.67 12.14
CA GLU A 34 -28.00 11.33 12.39
C GLU A 34 -28.61 10.66 11.13
N GLU A 35 -28.96 11.44 10.09
CA GLU A 35 -29.50 10.95 8.80
C GLU A 35 -28.36 10.75 7.75
N MET A 36 -27.11 11.12 8.06
CA MET A 36 -25.96 11.05 7.15
C MET A 36 -25.11 9.80 7.43
N ASN A 37 -24.24 9.46 6.48
CA ASN A 37 -23.20 8.48 6.72
C ASN A 37 -22.15 9.04 7.69
N GLU A 38 -21.59 8.19 8.51
CA GLU A 38 -20.63 8.52 9.58
C GLU A 38 -19.36 9.17 9.00
N PHE A 39 -18.90 8.70 7.83
CA PHE A 39 -17.78 9.28 7.10
C PHE A 39 -18.06 10.74 6.69
N ASP A 40 -19.24 11.03 6.09
CA ASP A 40 -19.63 12.38 5.70
C ASP A 40 -19.69 13.32 6.92
N VAL A 41 -20.12 12.81 8.08
CA VAL A 41 -20.16 13.56 9.34
C VAL A 41 -18.75 13.83 9.87
N ALA A 42 -17.85 12.86 9.79
CA ALA A 42 -16.46 13.02 10.18
C ALA A 42 -15.78 14.10 9.31
N GLU A 43 -15.97 14.02 7.99
CA GLU A 43 -15.41 15.00 7.05
C GLU A 43 -15.93 16.41 7.33
N PHE A 44 -17.25 16.59 7.51
CA PHE A 44 -17.81 17.87 7.93
C PHE A 44 -17.19 18.41 9.23
N LEU A 45 -16.97 17.55 10.22
CA LEU A 45 -16.36 17.93 11.49
C LEU A 45 -14.90 18.36 11.36
N THR A 46 -14.18 17.83 10.38
CA THR A 46 -12.78 18.24 10.10
C THR A 46 -12.71 19.59 9.38
N GLU A 47 -13.75 19.97 8.63
CA GLU A 47 -13.81 21.23 7.88
C GLU A 47 -14.22 22.44 8.73
N ILE A 48 -14.93 22.22 9.83
CA ILE A 48 -15.34 23.33 10.71
C ILE A 48 -14.19 23.81 11.59
N GLU A 49 -14.34 25.01 12.17
CA GLU A 49 -13.35 25.60 13.09
C GLU A 49 -13.04 24.66 14.26
N ASP A 50 -11.76 24.48 14.57
CA ASP A 50 -11.25 23.61 15.64
C ASP A 50 -11.94 23.76 17.00
N ASN A 51 -12.37 24.97 17.33
CA ASN A 51 -13.04 25.28 18.59
C ASN A 51 -14.52 24.85 18.61
N ARG A 52 -15.12 24.63 17.42
CA ARG A 52 -16.53 24.21 17.26
C ARG A 52 -16.67 22.69 17.20
N MET A 53 -15.69 22.00 16.66
CA MET A 53 -15.69 20.55 16.46
C MET A 53 -16.13 19.77 17.72
N PRO A 54 -15.54 19.97 18.93
CA PRO A 54 -15.95 19.22 20.11
C PRO A 54 -17.38 19.50 20.57
N MET A 55 -17.87 20.70 20.29
CA MET A 55 -19.25 21.08 20.64
C MET A 55 -20.25 20.36 19.73
N VAL A 56 -19.96 20.32 18.45
CA VAL A 56 -20.82 19.64 17.46
C VAL A 56 -20.74 18.12 17.64
N PHE A 57 -19.55 17.56 17.86
CA PHE A 57 -19.35 16.15 18.14
C PHE A 57 -20.19 15.65 19.33
N ARG A 58 -20.35 16.45 20.39
CA ARG A 58 -21.21 16.12 21.55
C ARG A 58 -22.71 16.08 21.25
N LEU A 59 -23.15 16.49 20.05
CA LEU A 59 -24.54 16.35 19.63
C LEU A 59 -24.89 14.95 19.18
N LEU A 60 -23.87 14.16 18.79
CA LEU A 60 -24.03 12.80 18.30
C LEU A 60 -24.49 11.85 19.42
N SER A 61 -25.21 10.79 19.04
CA SER A 61 -25.47 9.67 19.93
C SER A 61 -24.16 8.98 20.30
N LYS A 62 -24.12 8.12 21.30
CA LYS A 62 -22.88 7.40 21.66
C LYS A 62 -22.38 6.51 20.53
N GLU A 63 -23.29 5.76 19.92
CA GLU A 63 -23.06 4.85 18.83
C GLU A 63 -22.51 5.63 17.61
N THR A 64 -23.27 6.59 17.08
CA THR A 64 -22.82 7.45 15.98
C THR A 64 -21.50 8.18 16.30
N ALA A 65 -21.28 8.57 17.57
CA ALA A 65 -20.05 9.23 17.97
C ALA A 65 -18.83 8.31 17.92
N ALA A 66 -18.98 7.02 18.20
CA ALA A 66 -17.92 6.05 18.07
C ALA A 66 -17.57 5.79 16.58
N ASP A 67 -18.61 5.59 15.75
CA ASP A 67 -18.43 5.37 14.31
C ASP A 67 -17.79 6.59 13.61
N VAL A 68 -18.26 7.80 13.93
CA VAL A 68 -17.66 9.05 13.44
C VAL A 68 -16.22 9.22 13.95
N PHE A 69 -15.96 8.80 15.20
CA PHE A 69 -14.65 8.91 15.81
C PHE A 69 -13.63 7.95 15.17
N ALA A 70 -14.05 6.74 14.77
CA ALA A 70 -13.22 5.78 14.02
C ALA A 70 -12.77 6.37 12.67
N ASN A 71 -13.62 7.17 12.03
CA ASN A 71 -13.30 7.83 10.75
C ASN A 71 -12.41 9.07 10.87
N PHE A 72 -11.96 9.48 12.07
CA PHE A 72 -11.00 10.57 12.23
C PHE A 72 -9.56 10.10 12.16
N ASP A 73 -8.70 10.92 11.57
CA ASP A 73 -7.25 10.73 11.71
C ASP A 73 -6.77 11.07 13.14
N ALA A 74 -5.60 10.56 13.53
CA ALA A 74 -5.02 10.74 14.87
C ALA A 74 -5.00 12.17 15.43
N PRO A 75 -4.73 13.25 14.67
CA PRO A 75 -4.79 14.62 15.20
C PRO A 75 -6.20 15.06 15.60
N GLU A 76 -7.23 14.67 14.85
CA GLU A 76 -8.64 14.95 15.16
C GLU A 76 -9.08 14.12 16.34
N GLN A 77 -8.71 12.84 16.39
CA GLN A 77 -8.93 11.97 17.54
C GLN A 77 -8.29 12.55 18.82
N GLU A 78 -7.02 12.96 18.74
CA GLU A 78 -6.34 13.62 19.87
C GLU A 78 -7.08 14.89 20.32
N ARG A 79 -7.57 15.70 19.39
CA ARG A 79 -8.31 16.93 19.66
C ARG A 79 -9.63 16.63 20.40
N ILE A 80 -10.40 15.66 19.91
CA ILE A 80 -11.63 15.22 20.55
C ILE A 80 -11.33 14.66 21.94
N ILE A 81 -10.41 13.72 22.06
CA ILE A 81 -10.02 13.12 23.34
C ILE A 81 -9.65 14.21 24.35
N ASN A 82 -8.86 15.21 23.97
CA ASN A 82 -8.43 16.28 24.86
C ASN A 82 -9.58 17.24 25.29
N SER A 83 -10.67 17.28 24.54
CA SER A 83 -11.79 18.19 24.75
C SER A 83 -12.99 17.57 25.49
N ILE A 84 -13.13 16.25 25.50
CA ILE A 84 -14.22 15.52 26.14
C ILE A 84 -13.86 15.10 27.57
N THR A 85 -14.86 14.73 28.36
CA THR A 85 -14.65 14.18 29.71
C THR A 85 -14.24 12.73 29.69
N ASP A 86 -13.65 12.23 30.79
CA ASP A 86 -13.26 10.82 30.89
C ASP A 86 -14.48 9.87 30.82
N SER A 87 -15.68 10.33 31.19
CA SER A 87 -16.91 9.54 31.06
C SER A 87 -17.41 9.48 29.63
N GLU A 88 -17.29 10.57 28.85
CA GLU A 88 -17.60 10.58 27.42
C GLU A 88 -16.62 9.71 26.66
N LEU A 89 -15.32 9.84 26.96
CA LEU A 89 -14.27 9.01 26.38
C LEU A 89 -14.48 7.53 26.65
N ALA A 90 -14.83 7.15 27.89
CA ALA A 90 -15.17 5.78 28.22
C ALA A 90 -16.33 5.25 27.38
N GLY A 91 -17.35 6.09 27.15
CA GLY A 91 -18.48 5.71 26.30
C GLY A 91 -18.10 5.44 24.85
N ILE A 92 -17.19 6.22 24.26
CA ILE A 92 -16.68 6.02 22.89
C ILE A 92 -15.84 4.74 22.83
N VAL A 93 -14.87 4.58 23.71
CA VAL A 93 -13.96 3.42 23.72
C VAL A 93 -14.67 2.07 23.93
N GLU A 94 -15.82 2.08 24.60
CA GLU A 94 -16.61 0.85 24.79
C GLU A 94 -17.50 0.51 23.59
N GLU A 95 -17.82 1.48 22.73
CA GLU A 95 -18.61 1.28 21.52
C GLU A 95 -17.72 1.02 20.28
N LEU A 96 -16.43 1.43 20.29
CA LEU A 96 -15.49 1.16 19.21
C LEU A 96 -15.23 -0.35 19.04
N TYR A 97 -15.09 -0.79 17.82
CA TYR A 97 -14.54 -2.11 17.52
C TYR A 97 -13.10 -2.21 17.98
N VAL A 98 -12.62 -3.44 18.22
CA VAL A 98 -11.32 -3.62 18.88
C VAL A 98 -10.15 -3.23 18.00
N ASP A 99 -10.24 -3.44 16.71
CA ASP A 99 -9.29 -3.02 15.68
C ASP A 99 -9.16 -1.50 15.64
N ASP A 100 -10.26 -0.74 15.47
CA ASP A 100 -10.29 0.73 15.56
C ASP A 100 -9.66 1.25 16.85
N ALA A 101 -9.96 0.58 17.98
CA ALA A 101 -9.39 0.96 19.26
C ALA A 101 -7.88 0.68 19.33
N VAL A 102 -7.37 -0.33 18.64
CA VAL A 102 -5.95 -0.67 18.56
C VAL A 102 -5.23 0.31 17.65
N ASP A 103 -5.74 0.55 16.45
CA ASP A 103 -5.17 1.51 15.47
C ASP A 103 -5.05 2.90 16.09
N MET A 104 -6.12 3.37 16.78
CA MET A 104 -6.06 4.59 17.56
C MET A 104 -4.93 4.59 18.60
N MET A 105 -4.67 3.44 19.27
CA MET A 105 -3.60 3.36 20.29
C MET A 105 -2.20 3.42 19.68
N GLU A 106 -2.01 2.91 18.48
CA GLU A 106 -0.72 2.89 17.78
C GLU A 106 -0.35 4.27 17.24
N GLU A 107 -1.34 5.04 16.80
CA GLU A 107 -1.13 6.36 16.20
C GLU A 107 -1.04 7.51 17.22
N LEU A 108 -1.72 7.40 18.36
CA LEU A 108 -1.84 8.49 19.32
C LEU A 108 -0.60 8.69 20.20
N PRO A 109 -0.32 9.94 20.63
CA PRO A 109 0.76 10.21 21.57
C PRO A 109 0.59 9.47 22.91
N ALA A 110 1.69 8.99 23.50
CA ALA A 110 1.69 8.16 24.71
C ALA A 110 0.97 8.74 25.94
N ASN A 111 0.82 10.07 26.04
CA ASN A 111 0.04 10.71 27.08
C ASN A 111 -1.47 10.57 26.86
N VAL A 112 -1.93 10.60 25.60
CA VAL A 112 -3.31 10.40 25.18
C VAL A 112 -3.69 8.93 25.36
N VAL A 113 -2.85 8.00 24.86
CA VAL A 113 -3.00 6.55 25.08
C VAL A 113 -3.22 6.22 26.56
N LYS A 114 -2.41 6.81 27.46
CA LYS A 114 -2.59 6.60 28.92
C LYS A 114 -3.95 7.10 29.42
N ARG A 115 -4.50 8.15 28.84
CA ARG A 115 -5.82 8.68 29.20
C ARG A 115 -6.92 7.72 28.74
N VAL A 116 -6.87 7.27 27.48
CA VAL A 116 -7.80 6.29 26.92
C VAL A 116 -7.79 5.01 27.73
N MET A 117 -6.60 4.45 28.02
CA MET A 117 -6.44 3.21 28.80
C MET A 117 -6.93 3.35 30.25
N ARG A 118 -7.01 4.56 30.80
CA ARG A 118 -7.63 4.77 32.13
C ARG A 118 -9.15 4.85 32.06
N ALA A 119 -9.69 5.41 30.96
CA ALA A 119 -11.13 5.54 30.74
C ALA A 119 -11.76 4.17 30.40
N ALA A 120 -11.08 3.34 29.65
CA ALA A 120 -11.53 1.99 29.26
C ALA A 120 -11.82 1.08 30.46
N THR A 121 -12.82 0.19 30.32
CA THR A 121 -13.11 -0.86 31.31
C THR A 121 -11.94 -1.86 31.41
N PRO A 122 -11.85 -2.64 32.51
CA PRO A 122 -10.83 -3.69 32.61
C PRO A 122 -10.94 -4.74 31.49
N ALA A 123 -12.13 -5.01 30.97
CA ALA A 123 -12.36 -5.98 29.90
C ALA A 123 -11.78 -5.45 28.58
N THR A 124 -12.21 -4.27 28.14
CA THR A 124 -11.75 -3.58 26.94
C THR A 124 -10.25 -3.35 26.97
N ARG A 125 -9.71 -2.89 28.11
CA ARG A 125 -8.26 -2.73 28.27
C ARG A 125 -7.48 -4.02 28.10
N ASN A 126 -7.98 -5.15 28.61
CA ASN A 126 -7.34 -6.44 28.45
C ASN A 126 -7.39 -6.89 26.99
N LEU A 127 -8.49 -6.63 26.30
CA LEU A 127 -8.67 -6.95 24.89
C LEU A 127 -7.69 -6.14 24.04
N ILE A 128 -7.68 -4.81 24.16
CA ILE A 128 -6.72 -3.93 23.50
C ILE A 128 -5.27 -4.39 23.75
N ASN A 129 -4.89 -4.64 25.01
CA ASN A 129 -3.55 -5.13 25.33
C ASN A 129 -3.23 -6.53 24.76
N GLN A 130 -4.21 -7.34 24.44
CA GLN A 130 -4.03 -8.61 23.76
C GLN A 130 -3.72 -8.38 22.29
N TYR A 131 -4.45 -7.49 21.62
CA TYR A 131 -4.28 -7.18 20.20
C TYR A 131 -2.96 -6.45 19.93
N LEU A 132 -2.58 -5.47 20.74
CA LEU A 132 -1.26 -4.80 20.69
C LEU A 132 -0.04 -5.73 20.85
N ARG A 133 -0.23 -7.03 21.08
CA ARG A 133 0.86 -8.03 21.10
C ARG A 133 1.06 -8.75 19.80
N TYR A 134 0.12 -8.65 18.89
CA TYR A 134 0.32 -9.19 17.55
C TYR A 134 1.40 -8.38 16.84
N PRO A 135 2.17 -8.99 15.94
CA PRO A 135 3.12 -8.21 15.14
C PRO A 135 2.39 -7.14 14.32
N GLU A 136 2.99 -5.97 14.22
CA GLU A 136 2.56 -4.94 13.27
C GLU A 136 2.48 -5.53 11.86
N ASN A 137 1.57 -5.05 11.02
CA ASN A 137 1.35 -5.51 9.65
C ASN A 137 1.04 -7.02 9.54
N SER A 138 0.34 -7.59 10.53
CA SER A 138 -0.09 -8.99 10.50
C SER A 138 -1.61 -9.12 10.51
N ALA A 139 -2.14 -10.27 10.09
CA ALA A 139 -3.57 -10.56 10.21
C ALA A 139 -4.12 -10.38 11.64
N GLY A 140 -3.27 -10.55 12.64
CA GLY A 140 -3.63 -10.35 14.04
C GLY A 140 -3.74 -8.89 14.47
N SER A 141 -3.03 -7.95 13.80
CA SER A 141 -3.15 -6.51 14.09
C SER A 141 -4.39 -5.89 13.46
N ILE A 142 -4.78 -6.35 12.27
CA ILE A 142 -5.90 -5.82 11.49
C ILE A 142 -7.22 -6.60 11.66
N MET A 143 -7.29 -7.59 12.55
CA MET A 143 -8.51 -8.39 12.75
C MET A 143 -9.41 -7.78 13.82
N THR A 144 -10.71 -7.97 13.66
CA THR A 144 -11.72 -7.70 14.69
C THR A 144 -12.19 -8.98 15.39
N SER A 145 -12.65 -8.88 16.64
CA SER A 145 -13.26 -10.00 17.39
C SER A 145 -14.78 -10.09 17.25
N GLU A 146 -15.36 -9.11 16.60
CA GLU A 146 -16.80 -8.89 16.51
C GLU A 146 -17.43 -9.65 15.33
N PHE A 147 -17.46 -10.98 15.40
CA PHE A 147 -18.03 -11.87 14.39
C PHE A 147 -19.18 -12.73 14.92
N VAL A 148 -19.96 -13.29 14.00
CA VAL A 148 -21.03 -14.25 14.32
C VAL A 148 -20.48 -15.66 14.29
N ASP A 149 -20.51 -16.36 15.44
CA ASP A 149 -20.21 -17.78 15.54
C ASP A 149 -21.49 -18.63 15.59
N LEU A 150 -21.48 -19.75 14.88
CA LEU A 150 -22.55 -20.77 14.89
C LEU A 150 -21.98 -22.13 15.33
N LYS A 151 -22.89 -23.04 15.67
CA LYS A 151 -22.53 -24.42 15.97
C LYS A 151 -23.11 -25.34 14.91
N LYS A 152 -22.36 -26.35 14.47
CA LYS A 152 -22.74 -27.26 13.39
C LYS A 152 -24.07 -27.99 13.63
N TYR A 153 -24.47 -28.21 14.87
CA TYR A 153 -25.71 -28.89 15.24
C TYR A 153 -26.93 -27.97 15.31
N MET A 154 -26.78 -26.68 15.10
CA MET A 154 -27.89 -25.72 15.10
C MET A 154 -28.71 -25.89 13.83
N SER A 155 -30.00 -25.62 13.93
CA SER A 155 -30.87 -25.46 12.76
C SER A 155 -30.73 -24.03 12.18
N VAL A 156 -31.18 -23.86 10.93
CA VAL A 156 -31.25 -22.54 10.28
C VAL A 156 -32.08 -21.56 11.11
N LYS A 157 -33.22 -22.00 11.64
CA LYS A 157 -34.08 -21.20 12.52
C LYS A 157 -33.37 -20.74 13.80
N GLU A 158 -32.61 -21.63 14.43
CA GLU A 158 -31.80 -21.29 15.62
C GLU A 158 -30.67 -20.33 15.29
N SER A 159 -30.07 -20.50 14.11
CA SER A 159 -29.00 -19.61 13.60
C SER A 159 -29.53 -18.21 13.36
N PHE A 160 -30.68 -18.03 12.71
CA PHE A 160 -31.32 -16.72 12.59
C PHE A 160 -31.70 -16.11 13.95
N ALA A 161 -32.18 -16.91 14.89
CA ALA A 161 -32.47 -16.41 16.23
C ALA A 161 -31.20 -15.92 16.95
N ARG A 162 -30.06 -16.59 16.71
CA ARG A 162 -28.76 -16.15 17.23
C ARG A 162 -28.29 -14.87 16.56
N ILE A 163 -28.28 -14.83 15.22
CA ILE A 163 -27.88 -13.64 14.44
C ILE A 163 -28.69 -12.41 14.87
N ARG A 164 -30.02 -12.52 14.96
CA ARG A 164 -30.87 -11.40 15.40
C ARG A 164 -30.61 -10.92 16.81
N ARG A 165 -30.06 -11.77 17.66
CA ARG A 165 -29.76 -11.42 19.05
C ARG A 165 -28.43 -10.73 19.24
N ILE A 166 -27.42 -11.08 18.44
CA ILE A 166 -26.05 -10.63 18.65
C ILE A 166 -25.48 -9.84 17.45
N GLY A 167 -26.20 -9.79 16.33
CA GLY A 167 -25.65 -9.26 15.08
C GLY A 167 -25.57 -7.73 15.05
N GLU A 168 -26.26 -7.03 15.94
CA GLU A 168 -26.19 -5.57 16.09
C GLU A 168 -24.80 -5.13 16.58
N ASP A 169 -24.17 -5.94 17.45
CA ASP A 169 -22.84 -5.70 18.00
C ASP A 169 -21.74 -6.42 17.19
N LYS A 170 -21.95 -6.73 15.92
CA LYS A 170 -20.99 -7.47 15.09
C LYS A 170 -20.65 -6.72 13.83
N GLU A 171 -19.35 -6.72 13.51
CA GLU A 171 -18.78 -6.09 12.32
C GLU A 171 -19.52 -6.51 11.05
N THR A 172 -19.73 -7.79 10.89
CA THR A 172 -20.52 -8.33 9.79
C THR A 172 -21.35 -9.53 10.21
N ILE A 173 -22.55 -9.66 9.57
CA ILE A 173 -23.39 -10.86 9.66
C ILE A 173 -23.41 -11.64 8.35
N TYR A 174 -22.80 -11.13 7.26
CA TYR A 174 -22.90 -11.75 5.94
C TYR A 174 -22.24 -13.12 5.89
N VAL A 175 -21.17 -13.32 6.64
CA VAL A 175 -20.47 -14.59 6.80
C VAL A 175 -20.50 -14.99 8.27
N CYS A 176 -21.02 -16.18 8.56
CA CYS A 176 -21.06 -16.76 9.89
C CYS A 176 -20.05 -17.91 9.98
N PHE A 177 -19.31 -17.98 11.08
CA PHE A 177 -18.23 -18.94 11.28
C PHE A 177 -18.70 -20.11 12.14
N VAL A 178 -18.56 -21.33 11.62
CA VAL A 178 -18.95 -22.53 12.34
C VAL A 178 -17.77 -23.03 13.16
N ILE A 179 -17.92 -23.04 14.49
CA ILE A 179 -16.85 -23.41 15.40
C ILE A 179 -17.25 -24.55 16.34
N SER A 180 -16.26 -25.38 16.69
CA SER A 180 -16.41 -26.45 17.69
C SER A 180 -16.62 -25.91 19.11
N ALA A 181 -16.79 -26.80 20.09
CA ALA A 181 -16.81 -26.43 21.50
C ALA A 181 -15.47 -25.82 21.97
N ASP A 182 -14.36 -26.25 21.38
CA ASP A 182 -13.02 -25.76 21.66
C ASP A 182 -12.65 -24.52 20.82
N ARG A 183 -13.64 -23.87 20.20
CA ARG A 183 -13.50 -22.70 19.31
C ARG A 183 -12.69 -22.97 18.03
N LYS A 184 -12.43 -24.21 17.64
CA LYS A 184 -11.77 -24.49 16.36
C LYS A 184 -12.70 -24.21 15.20
N LEU A 185 -12.17 -23.60 14.17
CA LEU A 185 -12.89 -23.33 12.93
C LEU A 185 -13.22 -24.67 12.22
N GLU A 186 -14.49 -24.94 11.98
CA GLU A 186 -14.99 -26.15 11.31
C GLU A 186 -15.58 -25.87 9.93
N GLY A 187 -16.05 -24.64 9.68
CA GLY A 187 -16.66 -24.25 8.42
C GLY A 187 -17.15 -22.80 8.43
N ILE A 188 -17.70 -22.38 7.32
CA ILE A 188 -18.40 -21.10 7.15
C ILE A 188 -19.77 -21.35 6.55
N VAL A 189 -20.73 -20.46 6.83
CA VAL A 189 -22.02 -20.40 6.17
C VAL A 189 -22.41 -18.95 5.95
N THR A 190 -22.87 -18.60 4.76
CA THR A 190 -23.29 -17.23 4.48
C THR A 190 -24.76 -17.01 4.87
N VAL A 191 -25.13 -15.77 5.18
CA VAL A 191 -26.55 -15.43 5.39
C VAL A 191 -27.38 -15.75 4.15
N LYS A 192 -26.81 -15.67 2.95
CA LYS A 192 -27.45 -16.10 1.71
C LYS A 192 -27.81 -17.59 1.74
N ASP A 193 -26.89 -18.45 2.19
CA ASP A 193 -27.15 -19.90 2.28
C ASP A 193 -28.25 -20.18 3.29
N LEU A 194 -28.24 -19.51 4.44
CA LEU A 194 -29.29 -19.62 5.45
C LEU A 194 -30.66 -19.16 4.94
N LEU A 195 -30.69 -18.07 4.13
CA LEU A 195 -31.96 -17.56 3.56
C LEU A 195 -32.57 -18.48 2.51
N LEU A 196 -31.76 -19.31 1.85
CA LEU A 196 -32.20 -20.22 0.79
C LEU A 196 -32.48 -21.61 1.29
N ALA A 197 -32.12 -21.95 2.54
CA ALA A 197 -32.35 -23.24 3.18
C ALA A 197 -33.68 -23.27 3.93
N ASP A 198 -34.17 -24.47 4.26
CA ASP A 198 -35.36 -24.65 5.08
C ASP A 198 -35.05 -24.45 6.58
N ASP A 199 -36.01 -23.94 7.35
CA ASP A 199 -35.89 -23.64 8.79
C ASP A 199 -35.31 -24.80 9.63
N ASP A 200 -35.59 -26.03 9.25
CA ASP A 200 -35.21 -27.26 9.96
C ASP A 200 -33.87 -27.86 9.47
N ASP A 201 -33.25 -27.29 8.41
CA ASP A 201 -31.96 -27.75 7.92
C ASP A 201 -30.86 -27.47 8.98
N ILE A 202 -29.89 -28.38 9.03
CA ILE A 202 -28.79 -28.31 10.01
C ILE A 202 -27.55 -27.68 9.39
N ILE A 203 -26.90 -26.81 10.15
CA ILE A 203 -25.71 -26.07 9.71
C ILE A 203 -24.60 -26.99 9.21
N GLU A 204 -24.43 -28.18 9.80
CA GLU A 204 -23.41 -29.15 9.37
C GLU A 204 -23.55 -29.57 7.91
N ASP A 205 -24.79 -29.61 7.39
CA ASP A 205 -25.09 -29.99 6.01
C ASP A 205 -24.97 -28.82 5.02
N LEU A 206 -25.05 -27.58 5.52
CA LEU A 206 -25.01 -26.35 4.73
C LEU A 206 -23.61 -25.70 4.67
N MET A 207 -22.82 -25.90 5.73
CA MET A 207 -21.53 -25.20 5.85
C MET A 207 -20.51 -25.66 4.81
N ASP A 208 -19.77 -24.70 4.26
CA ASP A 208 -18.55 -25.00 3.52
C ASP A 208 -17.40 -25.32 4.50
N ARG A 209 -16.78 -26.47 4.30
CA ARG A 209 -15.64 -26.95 5.11
C ARG A 209 -14.28 -26.60 4.51
N ASN A 210 -14.27 -26.17 3.24
CA ASN A 210 -13.03 -25.72 2.57
C ASN A 210 -12.79 -24.24 2.84
N VAL A 211 -12.55 -23.91 4.10
CA VAL A 211 -12.41 -22.52 4.54
C VAL A 211 -11.02 -21.99 4.27
N ILE A 212 -10.95 -20.85 3.57
CA ILE A 212 -9.74 -20.04 3.49
C ILE A 212 -9.62 -19.27 4.80
N PHE A 213 -8.43 -19.26 5.40
CA PHE A 213 -8.17 -18.60 6.66
C PHE A 213 -6.76 -17.99 6.69
N ALA A 214 -6.52 -17.09 7.62
CA ALA A 214 -5.19 -16.58 7.95
C ALA A 214 -4.77 -17.03 9.35
N SER A 215 -3.47 -17.10 9.59
CA SER A 215 -2.92 -17.21 10.94
C SER A 215 -2.70 -15.81 11.54
N THR A 216 -2.76 -15.66 12.86
CA THR A 216 -2.53 -14.36 13.54
C THR A 216 -1.19 -13.69 13.24
N THR A 217 -0.22 -14.42 12.72
CA THR A 217 1.13 -13.90 12.41
C THR A 217 1.39 -13.86 10.91
N GLU A 218 0.37 -14.05 10.10
CA GLU A 218 0.46 -13.95 8.66
C GLU A 218 0.50 -12.48 8.25
N ASP A 219 1.33 -12.17 7.27
CA ASP A 219 1.53 -10.82 6.75
C ASP A 219 0.24 -10.26 6.12
N GLN A 220 -0.03 -8.98 6.34
CA GLN A 220 -1.25 -8.32 5.84
C GLN A 220 -1.30 -8.24 4.31
N GLU A 221 -0.15 -8.14 3.62
CA GLU A 221 -0.09 -8.20 2.16
C GLU A 221 -0.61 -9.56 1.67
N SER A 222 -0.15 -10.67 2.28
CA SER A 222 -0.64 -12.03 1.97
C SER A 222 -2.12 -12.22 2.29
N VAL A 223 -2.65 -11.52 3.32
CA VAL A 223 -4.09 -11.49 3.63
C VAL A 223 -4.85 -10.79 2.51
N SER A 224 -4.37 -9.63 2.04
CA SER A 224 -5.00 -8.87 0.97
C SER A 224 -5.05 -9.64 -0.36
N GLU A 225 -3.99 -10.41 -0.68
CA GLU A 225 -3.97 -11.31 -1.83
C GLU A 225 -5.09 -12.36 -1.75
N LYS A 226 -5.30 -12.97 -0.57
CA LYS A 226 -6.40 -13.94 -0.40
C LYS A 226 -7.78 -13.33 -0.64
N PHE A 227 -8.01 -12.09 -0.21
CA PHE A 227 -9.28 -11.40 -0.51
C PHE A 227 -9.49 -11.22 -2.00
N SER A 228 -8.43 -10.82 -2.73
CA SER A 228 -8.47 -10.65 -4.18
C SER A 228 -8.66 -11.98 -4.93
N ASP A 229 -7.95 -13.04 -4.50
CA ASP A 229 -7.96 -14.34 -5.19
C ASP A 229 -9.27 -15.12 -5.01
N TYR A 230 -9.90 -14.96 -3.86
CA TYR A 230 -11.09 -15.73 -3.47
C TYR A 230 -12.37 -14.90 -3.37
N ASP A 231 -12.34 -13.62 -3.76
CA ASP A 231 -13.49 -12.70 -3.70
C ASP A 231 -14.16 -12.69 -2.31
N LEU A 232 -13.35 -12.60 -1.24
CA LEU A 232 -13.83 -12.72 0.13
C LEU A 232 -14.50 -11.43 0.61
N MET A 233 -15.51 -11.57 1.48
CA MET A 233 -16.12 -10.47 2.24
C MET A 233 -15.57 -10.41 3.68
N ALA A 234 -15.15 -11.53 4.22
CA ALA A 234 -14.51 -11.66 5.52
C ALA A 234 -13.63 -12.92 5.54
N LEU A 235 -12.47 -12.82 6.17
CA LEU A 235 -11.48 -13.88 6.31
C LEU A 235 -11.31 -14.25 7.79
N PRO A 236 -11.56 -15.52 8.19
CA PRO A 236 -11.32 -15.94 9.56
C PRO A 236 -9.83 -16.01 9.88
N VAL A 237 -9.48 -15.51 11.06
CA VAL A 237 -8.11 -15.55 11.62
C VAL A 237 -8.05 -16.58 12.74
N VAL A 238 -7.09 -17.48 12.65
CA VAL A 238 -6.92 -18.57 13.63
C VAL A 238 -5.58 -18.49 14.36
N ASP A 239 -5.60 -18.96 15.61
CA ASP A 239 -4.38 -19.15 16.40
C ASP A 239 -3.61 -20.41 15.96
N LYS A 240 -2.46 -20.66 16.61
CA LYS A 240 -1.61 -21.84 16.34
C LYS A 240 -2.30 -23.18 16.60
N GLU A 241 -3.36 -23.20 17.39
CA GLU A 241 -4.18 -24.38 17.70
C GLU A 241 -5.37 -24.53 16.72
N GLY A 242 -5.55 -23.62 15.79
CA GLY A 242 -6.65 -23.58 14.82
C GLY A 242 -7.97 -23.07 15.42
N ARG A 243 -7.91 -22.30 16.52
CA ARG A 243 -9.09 -21.66 17.09
C ARG A 243 -9.34 -20.32 16.40
N LEU A 244 -10.59 -20.07 16.11
CA LEU A 244 -11.00 -18.76 15.59
C LEU A 244 -10.84 -17.69 16.66
N VAL A 245 -10.01 -16.68 16.39
CA VAL A 245 -9.70 -15.57 17.29
C VAL A 245 -10.24 -14.25 16.84
N GLY A 246 -10.40 -14.06 15.52
CA GLY A 246 -10.94 -12.86 14.90
C GLY A 246 -11.30 -13.09 13.44
N ILE A 247 -11.68 -12.02 12.78
CA ILE A 247 -11.90 -11.94 11.34
C ILE A 247 -11.24 -10.68 10.82
N VAL A 248 -10.87 -10.68 9.56
CA VAL A 248 -10.53 -9.46 8.79
C VAL A 248 -11.67 -9.23 7.82
N THR A 249 -12.09 -8.00 7.62
CA THR A 249 -13.17 -7.62 6.71
C THR A 249 -12.65 -7.00 5.43
N VAL A 250 -13.48 -6.87 4.41
CA VAL A 250 -13.06 -6.39 3.08
C VAL A 250 -12.72 -4.90 3.08
N ASP A 251 -13.39 -4.11 3.90
CA ASP A 251 -13.14 -2.68 4.10
C ASP A 251 -11.74 -2.43 4.66
N ASP A 252 -11.36 -3.11 5.76
CA ASP A 252 -10.00 -3.04 6.32
C ASP A 252 -8.93 -3.45 5.29
N VAL A 253 -9.23 -4.49 4.50
CA VAL A 253 -8.30 -4.95 3.46
C VAL A 253 -8.15 -3.93 2.33
N ILE A 254 -9.16 -3.13 2.02
CA ILE A 254 -9.03 -2.04 1.04
C ILE A 254 -7.99 -1.02 1.53
N ASP A 255 -8.03 -0.66 2.80
CA ASP A 255 -7.07 0.27 3.41
C ASP A 255 -5.66 -0.33 3.46
N VAL A 256 -5.53 -1.61 3.82
CA VAL A 256 -4.26 -2.35 3.73
C VAL A 256 -3.70 -2.32 2.32
N MET A 257 -4.51 -2.58 1.29
CA MET A 257 -4.05 -2.55 -0.11
C MET A 257 -3.56 -1.16 -0.53
N GLU A 258 -4.17 -0.08 -0.04
CA GLU A 258 -3.73 1.29 -0.28
C GLU A 258 -2.41 1.60 0.45
N GLN A 259 -2.27 1.15 1.70
CA GLN A 259 -1.05 1.28 2.50
C GLN A 259 0.13 0.55 1.83
N GLU A 260 -0.03 -0.72 1.49
CA GLU A 260 0.99 -1.53 0.81
C GLU A 260 1.41 -0.91 -0.53
N ALA A 261 0.43 -0.45 -1.33
CA ALA A 261 0.74 0.23 -2.60
C ALA A 261 1.53 1.52 -2.37
N THR A 262 1.23 2.28 -1.32
CA THR A 262 1.94 3.51 -0.95
C THR A 262 3.35 3.19 -0.48
N GLU A 263 3.52 2.16 0.36
CA GLU A 263 4.81 1.66 0.82
C GLU A 263 5.69 1.25 -0.36
N ASP A 264 5.17 0.44 -1.27
CA ASP A 264 5.84 0.04 -2.50
C ASP A 264 6.33 1.25 -3.32
N PHE A 265 5.47 2.26 -3.52
CA PHE A 265 5.85 3.47 -4.24
C PHE A 265 6.98 4.25 -3.55
N GLU A 266 6.95 4.37 -2.24
CA GLU A 266 7.99 5.07 -1.47
C GLU A 266 9.32 4.31 -1.50
N ILE A 267 9.29 3.00 -1.31
CA ILE A 267 10.47 2.12 -1.41
C ILE A 267 11.05 2.17 -2.83
N MET A 268 10.21 2.06 -3.86
CA MET A 268 10.63 2.16 -5.27
C MET A 268 11.23 3.52 -5.63
N ALA A 269 10.83 4.59 -4.94
CA ALA A 269 11.41 5.92 -5.07
C ALA A 269 12.71 6.10 -4.24
N GLY A 270 13.10 5.11 -3.45
CA GLY A 270 14.26 5.17 -2.55
C GLY A 270 14.00 6.07 -1.33
N MET A 271 12.83 5.95 -0.77
CA MET A 271 12.46 6.61 0.50
C MET A 271 12.21 5.54 1.57
N THR A 272 12.28 5.92 2.83
CA THR A 272 11.78 5.11 3.92
C THR A 272 10.27 5.34 4.01
N PRO A 273 9.44 4.30 4.05
CA PRO A 273 7.99 4.42 4.13
C PRO A 273 7.50 5.25 5.33
N SER A 274 6.33 5.85 5.17
CA SER A 274 5.67 6.66 6.19
C SER A 274 4.16 6.49 6.12
N ASP A 275 3.54 6.12 7.24
CA ASP A 275 2.10 5.93 7.37
C ASP A 275 1.32 7.26 7.39
N LYS A 276 2.04 8.40 7.40
CA LYS A 276 1.44 9.73 7.50
C LYS A 276 1.21 10.36 6.13
N PRO A 277 0.04 10.98 5.92
CA PRO A 277 -0.22 11.78 4.73
C PRO A 277 0.84 12.87 4.51
N TYR A 278 1.19 13.13 3.26
CA TYR A 278 2.21 14.12 2.89
C TYR A 278 1.97 15.50 3.51
N SER A 279 0.71 15.95 3.57
CA SER A 279 0.32 17.25 4.13
C SER A 279 0.62 17.39 5.64
N ARG A 280 0.69 16.26 6.35
CA ARG A 280 0.87 16.19 7.81
C ARG A 280 2.28 15.81 8.23
N THR A 281 3.09 15.27 7.31
CA THR A 281 4.47 14.88 7.58
C THR A 281 5.36 16.11 7.74
N SER A 282 6.07 16.22 8.85
CA SER A 282 6.95 17.36 9.11
C SER A 282 8.16 17.38 8.16
N THR A 283 8.68 18.59 7.86
CA THR A 283 9.87 18.75 6.99
C THR A 283 11.09 17.95 7.48
N LEU A 284 11.27 17.83 8.81
CA LEU A 284 12.38 17.07 9.37
C LEU A 284 12.19 15.56 9.22
N GLU A 285 10.97 15.08 9.30
CA GLU A 285 10.61 13.69 9.10
C GLU A 285 10.78 13.31 7.62
N MET A 286 10.26 14.11 6.70
CA MET A 286 10.51 13.93 5.25
C MET A 286 12.02 13.92 4.91
N TRP A 287 12.79 14.78 5.56
CA TRP A 287 14.24 14.79 5.38
C TRP A 287 14.88 13.48 5.89
N LYS A 288 14.47 13.00 7.06
CA LYS A 288 14.98 11.74 7.62
C LYS A 288 14.67 10.54 6.73
N ASN A 289 13.47 10.49 6.15
CA ASN A 289 13.04 9.38 5.29
C ASN A 289 13.76 9.34 3.94
N ARG A 290 14.31 10.47 3.48
CA ARG A 290 14.98 10.58 2.16
C ARG A 290 16.49 10.56 2.23
N ILE A 291 17.10 11.15 3.26
CA ILE A 291 18.54 11.40 3.30
C ILE A 291 19.40 10.13 3.34
N PRO A 292 19.06 9.05 4.07
CA PRO A 292 19.89 7.85 4.12
C PRO A 292 20.11 7.25 2.74
N TRP A 293 19.04 7.16 1.95
CA TRP A 293 19.09 6.60 0.60
C TRP A 293 19.87 7.51 -0.37
N LEU A 294 19.64 8.81 -0.32
CA LEU A 294 20.39 9.78 -1.13
C LEU A 294 21.90 9.75 -0.82
N MET A 295 22.28 9.59 0.44
CA MET A 295 23.68 9.44 0.84
C MET A 295 24.29 8.14 0.28
N PHE A 296 23.55 7.03 0.35
CA PHE A 296 23.99 5.76 -0.22
C PHE A 296 24.22 5.88 -1.73
N LEU A 297 23.29 6.48 -2.47
CA LEU A 297 23.39 6.70 -3.91
C LEU A 297 24.56 7.64 -4.26
N MET A 298 24.76 8.70 -3.49
CA MET A 298 25.91 9.61 -3.66
C MET A 298 27.25 8.89 -3.49
N LEU A 299 27.37 8.03 -2.49
CA LEU A 299 28.57 7.21 -2.30
C LEU A 299 28.77 6.22 -3.44
N SER A 300 27.68 5.57 -3.89
CA SER A 300 27.73 4.63 -5.02
C SER A 300 28.16 5.30 -6.33
N ALA A 301 27.78 6.54 -6.58
CA ALA A 301 28.21 7.31 -7.74
C ALA A 301 29.73 7.53 -7.81
N THR A 302 30.46 7.32 -6.70
CA THR A 302 31.93 7.35 -6.69
C THR A 302 32.52 6.29 -7.59
N PHE A 303 31.90 5.11 -7.72
CA PHE A 303 32.37 4.05 -8.63
C PHE A 303 32.32 4.50 -10.09
N THR A 304 31.24 5.15 -10.51
CA THR A 304 31.14 5.72 -11.87
C THR A 304 32.20 6.77 -12.12
N SER A 305 32.47 7.64 -11.15
CA SER A 305 33.53 8.63 -11.22
C SER A 305 34.92 8.01 -11.33
N MET A 306 35.20 6.93 -10.59
CA MET A 306 36.48 6.19 -10.69
C MET A 306 36.68 5.58 -12.07
N ILE A 307 35.64 4.98 -12.65
CA ILE A 307 35.67 4.43 -14.01
C ILE A 307 35.98 5.52 -15.00
N LEU A 308 35.29 6.66 -14.94
CA LEU A 308 35.48 7.80 -15.84
C LEU A 308 36.92 8.30 -15.79
N THR A 309 37.45 8.50 -14.58
CA THR A 309 38.84 8.95 -14.37
C THR A 309 39.86 7.94 -14.90
N SER A 310 39.59 6.63 -14.77
CA SER A 310 40.48 5.57 -15.27
C SER A 310 40.63 5.55 -16.81
N PHE A 311 39.70 6.17 -17.52
CA PHE A 311 39.68 6.24 -18.99
C PHE A 311 39.80 7.68 -19.53
N GLU A 312 40.25 8.62 -18.71
CA GLU A 312 40.35 10.05 -19.06
C GLU A 312 41.29 10.26 -20.27
N ASP A 313 42.46 9.63 -20.31
CA ASP A 313 43.41 9.75 -21.42
C ASP A 313 42.78 9.27 -22.76
N MET A 314 42.03 8.19 -22.74
CA MET A 314 41.32 7.68 -23.92
C MET A 314 40.24 8.63 -24.40
N LEU A 315 39.44 9.15 -23.48
CA LEU A 315 38.37 10.11 -23.78
C LEU A 315 38.93 11.45 -24.28
N ALA A 316 40.09 11.84 -23.84
CA ALA A 316 40.78 13.06 -24.30
C ALA A 316 41.19 12.97 -25.78
N VAL A 317 41.55 11.77 -26.29
CA VAL A 317 41.88 11.57 -27.71
C VAL A 317 40.67 11.85 -28.62
N GLN A 318 39.46 11.61 -28.15
CA GLN A 318 38.23 11.81 -28.89
C GLN A 318 37.20 12.53 -28.03
N ALA A 319 37.42 13.80 -27.76
CA ALA A 319 36.57 14.62 -26.87
C ALA A 319 35.06 14.59 -27.20
N GLY A 320 34.70 14.35 -28.49
CA GLY A 320 33.34 14.21 -28.91
C GLY A 320 32.58 13.04 -28.25
N LEU A 321 33.27 12.00 -27.75
CA LEU A 321 32.66 10.85 -27.08
C LEU A 321 32.09 11.22 -25.71
N VAL A 322 32.71 12.16 -24.99
CA VAL A 322 32.28 12.56 -23.62
C VAL A 322 30.89 13.16 -23.64
N ALA A 323 30.52 13.86 -24.70
CA ALA A 323 29.20 14.52 -24.83
C ALA A 323 28.02 13.54 -24.83
N PHE A 324 28.24 12.27 -25.19
CA PHE A 324 27.19 11.26 -25.27
C PHE A 324 27.07 10.40 -24.00
N ILE A 325 27.99 10.48 -23.06
CA ILE A 325 27.98 9.71 -21.80
C ILE A 325 26.66 9.94 -21.02
N PRO A 326 26.18 11.16 -20.77
CA PRO A 326 24.95 11.36 -20.03
C PRO A 326 23.72 10.73 -20.71
N MET A 327 23.65 10.80 -22.05
CA MET A 327 22.59 10.19 -22.83
C MET A 327 22.60 8.65 -22.71
N LEU A 328 23.77 8.03 -22.78
CA LEU A 328 23.92 6.57 -22.67
C LEU A 328 23.57 6.06 -21.28
N MET A 329 24.06 6.75 -20.24
CA MET A 329 23.75 6.42 -18.84
C MET A 329 22.26 6.56 -18.59
N GLY A 330 21.65 7.71 -18.94
CA GLY A 330 20.21 7.90 -18.78
C GLY A 330 19.35 6.89 -19.56
N THR A 331 19.79 6.50 -20.77
CA THR A 331 19.09 5.43 -21.54
C THR A 331 19.18 4.09 -20.84
N GLY A 332 20.34 3.73 -20.28
CA GLY A 332 20.54 2.52 -19.49
C GLY A 332 19.67 2.51 -18.24
N GLY A 333 19.76 3.55 -17.42
CA GLY A 333 18.98 3.70 -16.19
C GLY A 333 17.47 3.58 -16.45
N ASN A 334 16.94 4.38 -17.38
CA ASN A 334 15.52 4.33 -17.74
C ASN A 334 15.07 2.97 -18.27
N SER A 335 15.91 2.29 -19.07
CA SER A 335 15.58 0.95 -19.60
C SER A 335 15.55 -0.11 -18.53
N GLY A 336 16.48 -0.05 -17.58
CA GLY A 336 16.51 -0.94 -16.42
C GLY A 336 15.33 -0.70 -15.48
N ALA A 337 15.04 0.57 -15.18
CA ALA A 337 13.92 0.98 -14.37
C ALA A 337 12.57 0.46 -14.90
N GLN A 338 12.31 0.60 -16.22
CA GLN A 338 11.11 0.07 -16.85
C GLN A 338 10.96 -1.45 -16.69
N ALA A 339 12.06 -2.20 -16.81
CA ALA A 339 12.03 -3.65 -16.67
C ALA A 339 11.80 -4.04 -15.20
N SER A 340 12.43 -3.34 -14.26
CA SER A 340 12.27 -3.56 -12.83
C SER A 340 10.83 -3.31 -12.38
N THR A 341 10.29 -2.13 -12.68
CA THR A 341 8.90 -1.79 -12.30
C THR A 341 7.89 -2.81 -12.84
N ALA A 342 8.07 -3.26 -14.10
CA ALA A 342 7.19 -4.27 -14.69
C ALA A 342 7.29 -5.62 -13.97
N VAL A 343 8.49 -6.03 -13.56
CA VAL A 343 8.71 -7.30 -12.86
C VAL A 343 8.29 -7.23 -11.41
N ILE A 344 8.60 -6.14 -10.68
CA ILE A 344 8.12 -5.90 -9.31
C ILE A 344 6.59 -6.02 -9.30
N ARG A 345 5.89 -5.28 -10.15
CA ARG A 345 4.43 -5.35 -10.24
C ARG A 345 3.90 -6.75 -10.56
N SER A 346 4.60 -7.50 -11.41
CA SER A 346 4.22 -8.89 -11.75
C SER A 346 4.46 -9.87 -10.57
N LEU A 347 5.45 -9.60 -9.73
CA LEU A 347 5.68 -10.34 -8.48
C LEU A 347 4.62 -10.02 -7.43
N SER A 348 4.35 -8.74 -7.17
CA SER A 348 3.31 -8.29 -6.21
C SER A 348 1.90 -8.73 -6.59
N LEU A 349 1.61 -8.98 -7.88
CA LEU A 349 0.31 -9.53 -8.32
C LEU A 349 0.28 -11.06 -8.37
N GLY A 350 1.35 -11.76 -7.98
CA GLY A 350 1.42 -13.20 -8.10
C GLY A 350 1.45 -13.76 -9.54
N ASP A 351 1.48 -12.88 -10.58
CA ASP A 351 1.55 -13.29 -12.00
C ASP A 351 2.85 -14.02 -12.33
N THR A 352 3.90 -13.75 -11.57
CA THR A 352 5.25 -14.28 -11.75
C THR A 352 5.80 -14.71 -10.39
N GLU A 353 6.39 -15.91 -10.34
CA GLU A 353 7.06 -16.40 -9.14
C GLU A 353 8.59 -16.47 -9.38
N PRO A 354 9.43 -16.50 -8.31
CA PRO A 354 10.89 -16.64 -8.44
C PRO A 354 11.34 -17.87 -9.24
N LYS A 355 10.53 -18.92 -9.30
CA LYS A 355 10.78 -20.11 -10.15
C LYS A 355 10.73 -19.80 -11.65
N ASP A 356 10.06 -18.74 -12.06
CA ASP A 356 9.91 -18.33 -13.46
C ASP A 356 11.04 -17.42 -13.97
N ALA A 357 12.09 -17.19 -13.18
CA ALA A 357 13.23 -16.31 -13.49
C ALA A 357 13.76 -16.44 -14.93
N LEU A 358 13.91 -17.67 -15.42
CA LEU A 358 14.40 -17.91 -16.79
C LEU A 358 13.41 -17.49 -17.88
N LYS A 359 12.11 -17.60 -17.61
CA LYS A 359 11.05 -17.13 -18.54
C LYS A 359 11.02 -15.60 -18.58
N VAL A 360 11.11 -14.96 -17.42
CA VAL A 360 11.19 -13.49 -17.28
C VAL A 360 12.42 -12.98 -18.01
N MET A 361 13.60 -13.53 -17.70
CA MET A 361 14.86 -13.16 -18.35
C MET A 361 14.78 -13.28 -19.88
N TRP A 362 14.24 -14.38 -20.41
CA TRP A 362 14.09 -14.59 -21.85
C TRP A 362 13.10 -13.65 -22.49
N LYS A 363 12.02 -13.30 -21.79
CA LYS A 363 11.04 -12.30 -22.25
C LYS A 363 11.68 -10.92 -22.32
N GLU A 364 12.32 -10.48 -21.24
CA GLU A 364 12.98 -9.17 -21.17
C GLU A 364 14.17 -9.05 -22.12
N TRP A 365 14.93 -10.12 -22.34
CA TRP A 365 16.01 -10.13 -23.34
C TRP A 365 15.48 -9.83 -24.76
N ARG A 366 14.35 -10.41 -25.15
CA ARG A 366 13.71 -10.13 -26.47
C ARG A 366 13.20 -8.69 -26.56
N VAL A 367 12.57 -8.20 -25.50
CA VAL A 367 12.11 -6.80 -25.41
C VAL A 367 13.31 -5.86 -25.48
N ALA A 368 14.39 -6.17 -24.77
CA ALA A 368 15.64 -5.40 -24.77
C ALA A 368 16.27 -5.31 -26.17
N LEU A 369 16.29 -6.41 -26.92
CA LEU A 369 16.81 -6.42 -28.28
C LEU A 369 15.99 -5.53 -29.22
N LEU A 370 14.66 -5.60 -29.15
CA LEU A 370 13.78 -4.76 -29.95
C LEU A 370 13.93 -3.28 -29.59
N CYS A 371 13.89 -2.95 -28.30
CA CYS A 371 14.09 -1.58 -27.82
C CYS A 371 15.49 -1.05 -28.21
N GLY A 372 16.52 -1.84 -27.95
CA GLY A 372 17.90 -1.45 -28.25
C GLY A 372 18.14 -1.17 -29.72
N LEU A 373 17.64 -2.04 -30.64
CA LEU A 373 17.77 -1.84 -32.08
C LEU A 373 16.98 -0.60 -32.55
N THR A 374 15.76 -0.40 -32.03
CA THR A 374 14.95 0.78 -32.37
C THR A 374 15.63 2.06 -31.91
N LEU A 375 16.09 2.13 -30.65
CA LEU A 375 16.79 3.29 -30.13
C LEU A 375 18.10 3.56 -30.83
N ALA A 376 18.86 2.52 -31.18
CA ALA A 376 20.10 2.63 -31.95
C ALA A 376 19.84 3.23 -33.34
N ALA A 377 18.82 2.76 -34.06
CA ALA A 377 18.47 3.27 -35.37
C ALA A 377 18.03 4.75 -35.33
N VAL A 378 17.17 5.09 -34.37
CA VAL A 378 16.72 6.48 -34.16
C VAL A 378 17.89 7.38 -33.77
N ASN A 379 18.74 6.92 -32.84
CA ASN A 379 19.92 7.71 -32.41
C ASN A 379 20.91 7.90 -33.54
N PHE A 380 21.18 6.86 -34.34
CA PHE A 380 22.07 6.99 -35.49
C PHE A 380 21.58 8.06 -36.47
N GLY A 381 20.29 8.01 -36.82
CA GLY A 381 19.68 9.02 -37.66
C GLY A 381 19.71 10.43 -37.04
N LYS A 382 19.40 10.53 -35.75
CA LYS A 382 19.45 11.80 -34.97
C LYS A 382 20.88 12.38 -34.97
N MET A 383 21.88 11.58 -34.70
CA MET A 383 23.27 12.04 -34.68
C MET A 383 23.72 12.56 -36.04
N LEU A 384 23.40 11.90 -37.12
CA LEU A 384 23.81 12.34 -38.46
C LEU A 384 23.03 13.58 -38.93
N LEU A 385 21.72 13.60 -38.72
CA LEU A 385 20.85 14.68 -39.21
C LEU A 385 20.86 15.90 -38.31
N VAL A 386 20.71 15.71 -37.00
CA VAL A 386 20.58 16.82 -36.04
C VAL A 386 21.97 17.27 -35.60
N ASP A 387 22.77 16.40 -35.03
CA ASP A 387 24.06 16.79 -34.46
C ASP A 387 25.09 17.11 -35.54
N GLY A 388 25.15 16.33 -36.62
CA GLY A 388 26.11 16.53 -37.69
C GLY A 388 25.66 17.62 -38.69
N LEU A 389 24.46 17.48 -39.28
CA LEU A 389 24.03 18.38 -40.39
C LEU A 389 23.42 19.69 -39.87
N LEU A 390 22.56 19.65 -38.83
CA LEU A 390 21.83 20.84 -38.35
C LEU A 390 22.67 21.69 -37.40
N LEU A 391 23.35 21.02 -36.46
CA LEU A 391 24.18 21.68 -35.43
C LEU A 391 25.64 21.86 -35.86
N HIS A 392 26.04 21.36 -37.05
CA HIS A 392 27.38 21.44 -37.62
C HIS A 392 28.46 20.99 -36.65
N ASN A 393 28.24 19.90 -35.93
CA ASN A 393 29.19 19.36 -34.95
C ASN A 393 30.19 18.42 -35.66
N ASP A 394 31.35 18.94 -36.00
CA ASP A 394 32.41 18.21 -36.71
C ASP A 394 32.94 16.98 -35.91
N ALA A 395 32.70 16.91 -34.59
CA ALA A 395 33.07 15.77 -33.79
C ALA A 395 32.18 14.53 -34.04
N VAL A 396 30.99 14.74 -34.66
CA VAL A 396 30.04 13.65 -34.94
C VAL A 396 30.33 13.03 -36.31
N THR A 397 31.29 12.15 -36.37
CA THR A 397 31.57 11.34 -37.55
C THR A 397 30.63 10.13 -37.63
N VAL A 398 30.51 9.52 -38.83
CA VAL A 398 29.75 8.27 -39.01
C VAL A 398 30.26 7.17 -38.06
N ALA A 399 31.57 7.09 -37.83
CA ALA A 399 32.16 6.14 -36.90
C ALA A 399 31.74 6.41 -35.44
N VAL A 400 31.72 7.64 -35.01
CA VAL A 400 31.22 8.03 -33.67
C VAL A 400 29.73 7.70 -33.54
N ALA A 401 28.91 8.07 -34.54
CA ALA A 401 27.48 7.75 -34.53
C ALA A 401 27.23 6.24 -34.47
N ALA A 402 27.96 5.44 -35.21
CA ALA A 402 27.88 3.98 -35.17
C ALA A 402 28.31 3.44 -33.79
N THR A 403 29.39 3.96 -33.21
CA THR A 403 29.88 3.57 -31.87
C THR A 403 28.83 3.79 -30.80
N VAL A 404 28.28 5.02 -30.74
CA VAL A 404 27.26 5.38 -29.74
C VAL A 404 25.99 4.55 -29.93
N SER A 405 25.54 4.38 -31.17
CA SER A 405 24.32 3.61 -31.46
C SER A 405 24.47 2.11 -31.18
N LEU A 406 25.64 1.52 -31.45
CA LEU A 406 25.90 0.15 -31.08
C LEU A 406 26.00 -0.03 -29.56
N ALA A 407 26.62 0.91 -28.87
CA ALA A 407 26.67 0.91 -27.40
C ALA A 407 25.25 0.94 -26.79
N ILE A 408 24.32 1.71 -27.35
CA ILE A 408 22.91 1.74 -26.88
C ILE A 408 22.32 0.33 -26.89
N VAL A 409 22.53 -0.48 -27.92
CA VAL A 409 21.98 -1.84 -28.01
C VAL A 409 22.44 -2.68 -26.82
N PHE A 410 23.76 -2.72 -26.57
CA PHE A 410 24.31 -3.53 -25.49
C PHE A 410 23.93 -2.98 -24.09
N ILE A 411 23.88 -1.64 -23.93
CA ILE A 411 23.47 -0.99 -22.68
C ILE A 411 22.03 -1.36 -22.35
N VAL A 412 21.11 -1.22 -23.31
CA VAL A 412 19.69 -1.54 -23.11
C VAL A 412 19.48 -3.02 -22.81
N MET A 413 20.21 -3.91 -23.52
CA MET A 413 20.17 -5.35 -23.25
C MET A 413 20.63 -5.68 -21.83
N PHE A 414 21.76 -5.13 -21.40
CA PHE A 414 22.27 -5.32 -20.05
C PHE A 414 21.30 -4.77 -19.02
N ALA A 415 20.89 -3.50 -19.18
CA ALA A 415 20.03 -2.80 -18.23
C ALA A 415 18.69 -3.51 -17.99
N LYS A 416 18.02 -3.97 -19.06
CA LYS A 416 16.73 -4.67 -18.92
C LYS A 416 16.89 -6.05 -18.28
N VAL A 417 17.94 -6.80 -18.61
CA VAL A 417 18.21 -8.09 -17.98
C VAL A 417 18.50 -7.91 -16.49
N VAL A 418 19.35 -6.97 -16.12
CA VAL A 418 19.68 -6.72 -14.72
C VAL A 418 18.45 -6.16 -13.98
N GLY A 419 17.76 -5.17 -14.58
CA GLY A 419 16.57 -4.58 -14.00
C GLY A 419 15.46 -5.60 -13.73
N SER A 420 15.30 -6.61 -14.59
CA SER A 420 14.31 -7.66 -14.38
C SER A 420 14.77 -8.76 -13.40
N MET A 421 16.06 -9.05 -13.33
CA MET A 421 16.56 -10.15 -12.50
C MET A 421 16.82 -9.76 -11.04
N LEU A 422 17.10 -8.49 -10.76
CA LEU A 422 17.34 -8.04 -9.39
C LEU A 422 16.10 -8.20 -8.50
N PRO A 423 14.88 -7.77 -8.89
CA PRO A 423 13.68 -8.00 -8.10
C PRO A 423 13.39 -9.49 -7.87
N VAL A 424 13.51 -10.33 -8.91
CA VAL A 424 13.31 -11.78 -8.79
C VAL A 424 14.32 -12.42 -7.83
N ALA A 425 15.55 -11.89 -7.79
CA ALA A 425 16.58 -12.38 -6.87
C ALA A 425 16.30 -11.92 -5.43
N ALA A 426 15.80 -10.70 -5.25
CA ALA A 426 15.39 -10.16 -3.95
C ALA A 426 14.27 -11.00 -3.33
N GLU A 427 13.20 -11.21 -4.06
CA GLU A 427 12.07 -12.07 -3.69
C GLU A 427 12.53 -13.48 -3.28
N LYS A 428 13.41 -14.07 -4.06
CA LYS A 428 13.94 -15.42 -3.79
C LYS A 428 14.70 -15.52 -2.46
N ILE A 429 15.31 -14.46 -1.98
CA ILE A 429 16.04 -14.42 -0.71
C ILE A 429 15.21 -13.83 0.43
N GLY A 430 13.92 -13.55 0.19
CA GLY A 430 13.00 -13.00 1.18
C GLY A 430 13.24 -11.50 1.47
N VAL A 431 13.73 -10.76 0.49
CA VAL A 431 13.86 -9.30 0.53
C VAL A 431 12.82 -8.71 -0.40
N ASP A 432 12.12 -7.69 0.04
CA ASP A 432 11.13 -6.99 -0.76
C ASP A 432 11.70 -6.58 -2.13
N PRO A 433 11.06 -7.00 -3.24
CA PRO A 433 11.48 -6.65 -4.59
C PRO A 433 11.50 -5.14 -4.88
N ALA A 434 10.65 -4.36 -4.23
CA ALA A 434 10.55 -2.91 -4.41
C ALA A 434 11.85 -2.18 -4.05
N VAL A 435 12.64 -2.71 -3.10
CA VAL A 435 13.97 -2.18 -2.74
C VAL A 435 14.95 -2.23 -3.93
N MET A 436 14.76 -3.15 -4.89
CA MET A 436 15.59 -3.28 -6.09
C MET A 436 15.11 -2.38 -7.25
N ALA A 437 14.38 -1.31 -6.94
CA ALA A 437 13.82 -0.41 -7.94
C ALA A 437 14.81 0.67 -8.44
N ASN A 438 14.24 1.70 -9.06
CA ASN A 438 14.89 2.68 -9.91
C ASN A 438 16.26 3.22 -9.46
N PRO A 439 16.47 3.69 -8.21
CA PRO A 439 17.72 4.35 -7.87
C PRO A 439 18.93 3.40 -7.85
N LEU A 440 18.73 2.19 -7.34
CA LEU A 440 19.79 1.17 -7.28
C LEU A 440 20.17 0.69 -8.69
N ILE A 441 19.16 0.41 -9.51
CA ILE A 441 19.33 -0.02 -10.90
C ILE A 441 20.04 1.06 -11.71
N SER A 442 19.61 2.32 -11.58
CA SER A 442 20.24 3.44 -12.29
C SER A 442 21.72 3.52 -11.97
N THR A 443 22.10 3.46 -10.70
CA THR A 443 23.51 3.54 -10.28
C THR A 443 24.36 2.38 -10.83
N LEU A 444 23.81 1.16 -10.80
CA LEU A 444 24.48 -0.01 -11.32
C LEU A 444 24.62 0.03 -12.84
N THR A 445 23.52 0.42 -13.52
CA THR A 445 23.51 0.53 -14.98
C THR A 445 24.39 1.66 -15.48
N ASP A 446 24.54 2.77 -14.76
CA ASP A 446 25.41 3.88 -15.12
C ASP A 446 26.87 3.43 -15.21
N ALA A 447 27.36 2.75 -14.18
CA ALA A 447 28.74 2.25 -14.15
C ALA A 447 29.00 1.26 -15.29
N VAL A 448 28.08 0.31 -15.52
CA VAL A 448 28.27 -0.71 -16.58
C VAL A 448 28.03 -0.13 -17.96
N SER A 449 27.11 0.83 -18.13
CA SER A 449 26.89 1.54 -19.40
C SER A 449 28.15 2.26 -19.86
N LEU A 450 28.83 2.92 -18.93
CA LEU A 450 30.11 3.58 -19.21
C LEU A 450 31.18 2.57 -19.66
N LEU A 451 31.30 1.43 -18.99
CA LEU A 451 32.23 0.38 -19.39
C LEU A 451 31.89 -0.18 -20.79
N ILE A 452 30.62 -0.53 -21.04
CA ILE A 452 30.19 -1.01 -22.36
C ILE A 452 30.53 0.01 -23.43
N TYR A 453 30.21 1.28 -23.20
CA TYR A 453 30.50 2.35 -24.15
C TYR A 453 31.98 2.47 -24.46
N ILE A 454 32.83 2.48 -23.46
CA ILE A 454 34.28 2.57 -23.60
C ILE A 454 34.83 1.37 -24.39
N TYR A 455 34.36 0.16 -24.09
CA TYR A 455 34.79 -1.04 -24.82
C TYR A 455 34.35 -1.04 -26.30
N VAL A 456 33.13 -0.59 -26.59
CA VAL A 456 32.62 -0.44 -27.96
C VAL A 456 33.44 0.62 -28.72
N ALA A 457 33.73 1.75 -28.04
CA ALA A 457 34.57 2.81 -28.60
C ALA A 457 35.98 2.29 -28.97
N LYS A 458 36.64 1.55 -28.06
CA LYS A 458 37.95 0.91 -28.34
C LYS A 458 37.87 0.00 -29.54
N LEU A 459 36.84 -0.81 -29.68
CA LEU A 459 36.69 -1.76 -30.75
C LEU A 459 36.53 -1.10 -32.11
N ILE A 460 35.70 -0.06 -32.22
CA ILE A 460 35.32 0.57 -33.49
C ILE A 460 36.30 1.68 -33.88
N LEU A 461 36.77 2.48 -32.94
CA LEU A 461 37.61 3.64 -33.20
C LEU A 461 39.11 3.33 -33.09
N HIS A 462 39.48 2.12 -32.62
CA HIS A 462 40.88 1.66 -32.44
C HIS A 462 41.72 2.61 -31.54
N ILE A 463 41.12 3.15 -30.47
CA ILE A 463 41.72 4.09 -29.49
C ILE A 463 42.02 3.38 -28.17
#